data_6144b7510f06628dc0bc80849f70aba3
#
_entry.id   6144b7510f06628dc0bc80849f70aba3
#
_cell.length_a   1.000
_cell.length_b   1.000
_cell.length_c   1.000
_cell.angle_alpha   90.00
_cell.angle_beta   90.00
_cell.angle_gamma   90.00
#
_symmetry.space_group_name_H-M   'P 1'
#
loop_
_entity.id
_entity.type
_entity.pdbx_description
1 polymer ?
#
loop_
_entity_poly.entity_id
_entity_poly.type
_entity_poly.pdbx_seq_one_letter_code
_entity_poly.pdbx_strand_id
1 'polypeptide(L)'
;MCTAATYKTKDFYFGRTLDYEFSYGDEIAVTPRNYVFDFRHSGKLENHYAIIGMAHVAGDYPLYYDAINEKGLGMAGLNFVGNAAYAAADENSSCENGTCGIAKTKVAQFEFIPWILSLCATVADAKEKLNRILLVDTPFSSQLPVAQLHWIIADKNECIVVESMADGMHVYDNPVGVLTNNPPFTYQMAALNNYRGLSTKQPENTFAPGVELSAYSRGMGGLGLPGEWEAWDCRVIYHRSHALYVWHSQSKTPNRMTVRMQV
;
A
#
# COMPACT_ATOMS: atom_id res chain seq x y z
N MET A 1 -3.98 -8.75 8.93
CA MET A 1 -4.38 -7.54 8.18
C MET A 1 -3.20 -6.60 8.05
N CYS A 2 -3.00 -6.00 6.87
CA CYS A 2 -1.84 -5.15 6.60
C CYS A 2 -2.21 -3.67 6.65
N THR A 3 -1.24 -2.82 7.01
CA THR A 3 -1.38 -1.36 6.93
C THR A 3 -0.05 -0.78 6.47
N ALA A 4 -0.06 0.07 5.46
CA ALA A 4 1.09 0.87 5.06
C ALA A 4 0.85 2.33 5.40
N ALA A 5 1.89 3.03 5.83
CA ALA A 5 1.79 4.41 6.25
C ALA A 5 3.06 5.20 5.92
N THR A 6 2.86 6.47 5.65
CA THR A 6 3.91 7.48 5.56
C THR A 6 3.90 8.35 6.79
N TYR A 7 5.07 8.79 7.22
CA TYR A 7 5.21 9.74 8.31
C TYR A 7 6.27 10.78 7.98
N LYS A 8 5.91 12.03 8.07
CA LYS A 8 6.78 13.15 7.75
C LYS A 8 6.99 14.04 8.98
N THR A 9 8.25 14.18 9.36
CA THR A 9 8.72 15.13 10.38
C THR A 9 9.78 16.02 9.75
N LYS A 10 10.96 16.11 10.37
CA LYS A 10 12.18 16.59 9.72
C LYS A 10 12.59 15.67 8.56
N ASP A 11 12.42 14.36 8.79
CA ASP A 11 12.70 13.31 7.83
C ASP A 11 11.40 12.67 7.33
N PHE A 12 11.47 11.90 6.24
CA PHE A 12 10.37 11.13 5.70
C PHE A 12 10.54 9.64 6.03
N TYR A 13 9.46 9.02 6.45
CA TYR A 13 9.42 7.60 6.78
C TYR A 13 8.31 6.93 5.99
N PHE A 14 8.61 5.74 5.48
CA PHE A 14 7.65 4.84 4.85
C PHE A 14 7.75 3.48 5.52
N GLY A 15 6.63 2.86 5.83
CA GLY A 15 6.64 1.54 6.45
C GLY A 15 5.30 0.85 6.33
N ARG A 16 5.33 -0.46 6.58
CA ARG A 16 4.10 -1.26 6.63
C ARG A 16 4.17 -2.30 7.74
N THR A 17 3.00 -2.80 8.14
CA THR A 17 2.83 -4.04 8.89
C THR A 17 2.47 -5.15 7.91
N LEU A 18 3.23 -6.24 7.91
CA LEU A 18 2.90 -7.46 7.19
C LEU A 18 2.24 -8.40 8.19
N ASP A 19 0.93 -8.58 8.10
CA ASP A 19 0.15 -9.34 9.07
C ASP A 19 -0.50 -10.56 8.42
N TYR A 20 0.22 -11.67 8.47
CA TYR A 20 -0.19 -13.00 8.03
C TYR A 20 -0.19 -13.98 9.20
N GLU A 21 -0.98 -15.03 9.09
CA GLU A 21 -1.05 -16.11 10.08
C GLU A 21 0.17 -17.02 10.06
N PHE A 22 0.89 -17.06 8.94
CA PHE A 22 2.10 -17.86 8.73
C PHE A 22 3.12 -17.08 7.88
N SER A 23 4.41 -17.51 7.92
CA SER A 23 5.48 -16.93 7.09
C SER A 23 5.62 -17.73 5.80
N TYR A 24 5.80 -17.03 4.69
CA TYR A 24 6.17 -17.62 3.40
C TYR A 24 7.70 -17.73 3.23
N GLY A 25 8.48 -17.54 4.29
CA GLY A 25 9.93 -17.42 4.23
C GLY A 25 10.34 -15.98 3.89
N ASP A 26 9.73 -15.02 4.59
CA ASP A 26 9.96 -13.59 4.36
C ASP A 26 11.39 -13.22 4.76
N GLU A 27 12.09 -12.51 3.88
CA GLU A 27 13.46 -12.08 4.09
C GLU A 27 13.69 -10.67 3.54
N ILE A 28 14.77 -10.03 3.99
CA ILE A 28 15.21 -8.75 3.43
C ILE A 28 15.99 -9.04 2.16
N ALA A 29 15.44 -8.63 1.03
CA ALA A 29 16.09 -8.74 -0.27
C ALA A 29 16.69 -7.40 -0.70
N VAL A 30 17.91 -7.45 -1.24
CA VAL A 30 18.58 -6.31 -1.84
C VAL A 30 18.86 -6.63 -3.31
N THR A 31 18.31 -5.85 -4.22
CA THR A 31 18.67 -5.92 -5.65
C THR A 31 19.59 -4.74 -5.97
N PRO A 32 20.89 -5.00 -6.23
CA PRO A 32 21.84 -3.96 -6.63
C PRO A 32 21.51 -3.42 -8.02
N ARG A 33 22.06 -2.26 -8.38
CA ARG A 33 21.78 -1.57 -9.66
C ARG A 33 22.01 -2.40 -10.91
N ASN A 34 22.84 -3.44 -10.84
CA ASN A 34 23.19 -4.33 -11.94
C ASN A 34 22.55 -5.73 -11.83
N TYR A 35 21.60 -5.92 -10.92
CA TYR A 35 20.78 -7.12 -10.93
C TYR A 35 19.91 -7.10 -12.20
N VAL A 36 19.86 -8.19 -12.94
CA VAL A 36 19.10 -8.25 -14.19
C VAL A 36 17.68 -8.71 -13.87
N PHE A 37 16.72 -7.80 -13.93
CA PHE A 37 15.33 -8.18 -13.95
C PHE A 37 14.95 -8.70 -15.33
N ASP A 38 14.38 -9.90 -15.40
CA ASP A 38 13.78 -10.46 -16.61
C ASP A 38 12.25 -10.44 -16.45
N PHE A 39 11.66 -9.32 -16.82
CA PHE A 39 10.21 -9.10 -16.69
C PHE A 39 9.44 -9.88 -17.74
N ARG A 40 8.37 -10.54 -17.35
CA ARG A 40 7.58 -11.46 -18.18
C ARG A 40 7.12 -10.84 -19.52
N HIS A 41 6.79 -9.55 -19.51
CA HIS A 41 6.20 -8.88 -20.67
C HIS A 41 7.01 -7.67 -21.17
N SER A 42 7.87 -7.10 -20.35
CA SER A 42 8.64 -5.90 -20.70
C SER A 42 10.12 -6.17 -20.95
N GLY A 43 10.54 -7.45 -20.88
CA GLY A 43 11.90 -7.87 -21.20
C GLY A 43 12.92 -7.56 -20.09
N LYS A 44 14.21 -7.64 -20.46
CA LYS A 44 15.32 -7.50 -19.52
C LYS A 44 15.59 -6.04 -19.20
N LEU A 45 15.83 -5.79 -17.91
CA LEU A 45 16.30 -4.51 -17.40
C LEU A 45 17.61 -4.72 -16.63
N GLU A 46 18.72 -4.27 -17.21
CA GLU A 46 20.06 -4.50 -16.68
C GLU A 46 20.59 -3.36 -15.81
N ASN A 47 20.05 -2.16 -15.99
CA ASN A 47 20.45 -0.97 -15.26
C ASN A 47 19.22 -0.29 -14.66
N HIS A 48 19.19 -0.19 -13.34
CA HIS A 48 18.07 0.36 -12.60
C HIS A 48 18.52 0.89 -11.24
N TYR A 49 17.62 1.55 -10.51
CA TYR A 49 17.89 1.93 -9.13
C TYR A 49 18.01 0.71 -8.22
N ALA A 50 18.95 0.73 -7.28
CA ALA A 50 19.04 -0.29 -6.26
C ALA A 50 17.78 -0.28 -5.38
N ILE A 51 17.30 -1.47 -5.02
CA ILE A 51 16.07 -1.68 -4.26
C ILE A 51 16.39 -2.52 -3.02
N ILE A 52 15.78 -2.17 -1.90
CA ILE A 52 15.79 -2.98 -0.68
C ILE A 52 14.37 -3.09 -0.14
N GLY A 53 13.96 -4.27 0.31
CA GLY A 53 12.64 -4.46 0.86
C GLY A 53 12.42 -5.84 1.45
N MET A 54 11.22 -6.06 1.96
CA MET A 54 10.78 -7.37 2.42
C MET A 54 10.22 -8.16 1.25
N ALA A 55 10.70 -9.36 1.04
CA ALA A 55 10.32 -10.22 -0.08
C ALA A 55 10.23 -11.69 0.31
N HIS A 56 9.48 -12.44 -0.48
CA HIS A 56 9.70 -13.88 -0.63
C HIS A 56 10.61 -14.10 -1.84
N VAL A 57 11.77 -14.73 -1.65
CA VAL A 57 12.70 -15.01 -2.75
C VAL A 57 12.40 -16.40 -3.31
N ALA A 58 11.98 -16.44 -4.57
CA ALA A 58 11.65 -17.68 -5.27
C ALA A 58 12.48 -17.80 -6.56
N GLY A 59 13.36 -18.81 -6.65
CA GLY A 59 14.21 -19.01 -7.80
C GLY A 59 15.06 -17.78 -8.16
N ASP A 60 15.72 -17.20 -7.16
CA ASP A 60 16.53 -15.99 -7.24
C ASP A 60 15.76 -14.70 -7.61
N TYR A 61 14.41 -14.75 -7.72
CA TYR A 61 13.57 -13.60 -7.99
C TYR A 61 12.94 -13.08 -6.70
N PRO A 62 13.11 -11.77 -6.36
CA PRO A 62 12.51 -11.17 -5.17
C PRO A 62 11.05 -10.78 -5.43
N LEU A 63 10.12 -11.51 -4.86
CA LEU A 63 8.70 -11.16 -4.81
C LEU A 63 8.49 -10.17 -3.66
N TYR A 64 8.66 -8.90 -3.94
CA TYR A 64 8.55 -7.84 -2.91
C TYR A 64 7.12 -7.67 -2.41
N TYR A 65 6.96 -7.65 -1.10
CA TYR A 65 5.74 -7.19 -0.42
C TYR A 65 5.73 -5.68 -0.29
N ASP A 66 6.88 -5.12 0.03
CA ASP A 66 7.18 -3.70 0.11
C ASP A 66 8.68 -3.49 -0.12
N ALA A 67 9.03 -2.33 -0.65
CA ALA A 67 10.42 -1.97 -0.87
C ALA A 67 10.57 -0.46 -1.00
N ILE A 68 11.82 -0.03 -0.94
CA ILE A 68 12.24 1.34 -1.24
C ILE A 68 13.44 1.27 -2.19
N ASN A 69 13.54 2.23 -3.10
CA ASN A 69 14.73 2.37 -3.91
C ASN A 69 15.71 3.41 -3.33
N GLU A 70 16.91 3.45 -3.89
CA GLU A 70 17.97 4.37 -3.47
C GLU A 70 17.67 5.85 -3.67
N LYS A 71 16.56 6.20 -4.36
CA LYS A 71 16.08 7.57 -4.54
C LYS A 71 15.07 7.98 -3.47
N GLY A 72 14.65 7.04 -2.62
CA GLY A 72 13.70 7.30 -1.56
C GLY A 72 12.24 7.14 -1.98
N LEU A 73 11.97 6.52 -3.12
CA LEU A 73 10.62 6.12 -3.51
C LEU A 73 10.30 4.80 -2.83
N GLY A 74 9.24 4.77 -2.02
CA GLY A 74 8.73 3.58 -1.35
C GLY A 74 7.44 3.08 -1.99
N MET A 75 7.25 1.76 -1.99
CA MET A 75 6.04 1.10 -2.49
C MET A 75 5.70 -0.13 -1.65
N ALA A 76 4.42 -0.35 -1.40
CA ALA A 76 3.92 -1.54 -0.72
C ALA A 76 2.65 -2.06 -1.37
N GLY A 77 2.54 -3.39 -1.46
CA GLY A 77 1.32 -4.09 -1.89
C GLY A 77 0.53 -4.58 -0.68
N LEU A 78 -0.78 -4.39 -0.69
CA LEU A 78 -1.69 -4.82 0.37
C LEU A 78 -2.81 -5.65 -0.23
N ASN A 79 -3.39 -6.56 0.55
CA ASN A 79 -4.49 -7.42 0.09
C ASN A 79 -5.72 -6.59 -0.31
N PHE A 80 -6.23 -6.91 -1.51
CA PHE A 80 -7.39 -6.23 -2.10
C PHE A 80 -8.38 -7.28 -2.66
N VAL A 81 -8.60 -8.31 -1.88
CA VAL A 81 -9.36 -9.50 -2.28
C VAL A 81 -10.79 -9.15 -2.65
N GLY A 82 -11.23 -9.66 -3.81
CA GLY A 82 -12.58 -9.44 -4.35
C GLY A 82 -12.77 -8.11 -5.08
N ASN A 83 -11.79 -7.20 -5.05
CA ASN A 83 -11.83 -5.91 -5.74
C ASN A 83 -10.77 -5.82 -6.85
N ALA A 84 -9.59 -6.44 -6.66
CA ALA A 84 -8.55 -6.42 -7.67
C ALA A 84 -8.98 -7.17 -8.93
N ALA A 85 -8.79 -6.53 -10.09
CA ALA A 85 -8.96 -7.13 -11.40
C ALA A 85 -7.82 -6.68 -12.31
N TYR A 86 -7.25 -7.62 -13.06
CA TYR A 86 -6.15 -7.37 -13.98
C TYR A 86 -6.59 -7.79 -15.39
N ALA A 87 -6.01 -7.17 -16.40
CA ALA A 87 -6.26 -7.55 -17.78
C ALA A 87 -5.69 -8.95 -18.07
N ALA A 88 -6.31 -9.67 -18.99
CA ALA A 88 -5.77 -10.93 -19.44
C ALA A 88 -4.39 -10.73 -20.11
N ALA A 89 -3.44 -11.62 -19.82
CA ALA A 89 -2.07 -11.49 -20.34
C ALA A 89 -2.00 -11.54 -21.87
N ASP A 90 -2.95 -12.20 -22.54
CA ASP A 90 -3.10 -12.31 -23.98
C ASP A 90 -3.94 -11.18 -24.59
N GLU A 91 -4.60 -10.38 -23.77
CA GLU A 91 -5.40 -9.26 -24.22
C GLU A 91 -4.53 -8.23 -24.96
N ASN A 92 -4.72 -8.14 -26.26
CA ASN A 92 -4.08 -7.11 -27.07
C ASN A 92 -4.79 -5.79 -26.78
N SER A 93 -4.10 -4.86 -26.16
CA SER A 93 -4.56 -3.47 -25.91
C SER A 93 -4.67 -2.66 -27.24
N SER A 94 -5.08 -3.31 -28.32
CA SER A 94 -5.22 -2.73 -29.65
C SER A 94 -6.68 -2.50 -29.96
N CYS A 95 -7.05 -1.21 -29.98
CA CYS A 95 -8.20 -0.69 -30.72
C CYS A 95 -9.59 -1.19 -30.28
N GLU A 96 -10.15 -0.69 -29.18
CA GLU A 96 -11.60 -0.59 -29.10
C GLU A 96 -12.08 0.56 -30.00
N ASN A 97 -13.01 0.26 -30.92
CA ASN A 97 -13.74 1.21 -31.80
C ASN A 97 -12.90 2.10 -32.73
N GLY A 98 -11.80 1.58 -33.30
CA GLY A 98 -11.07 2.30 -34.36
C GLY A 98 -10.20 3.45 -33.94
N THR A 99 -10.06 3.72 -32.63
CA THR A 99 -9.09 4.67 -32.08
C THR A 99 -7.95 3.89 -31.52
N CYS A 100 -6.79 3.86 -32.22
CA CYS A 100 -5.59 3.20 -31.77
C CYS A 100 -4.97 4.02 -30.63
N GLY A 101 -5.18 3.59 -29.37
CA GLY A 101 -4.50 4.14 -28.20
C GLY A 101 -3.01 3.80 -28.24
N ILE A 102 -2.22 4.56 -27.48
CA ILE A 102 -0.79 4.27 -27.28
C ILE A 102 -0.68 2.85 -26.68
N ALA A 103 0.10 1.98 -27.33
CA ALA A 103 0.33 0.63 -26.84
C ALA A 103 0.88 0.69 -25.41
N LYS A 104 0.15 0.09 -24.47
CA LYS A 104 0.57 0.06 -23.06
C LYS A 104 1.58 -1.07 -22.82
N THR A 105 2.58 -0.81 -21.99
CA THR A 105 3.51 -1.83 -21.53
C THR A 105 2.82 -2.74 -20.54
N LYS A 106 2.78 -4.05 -20.82
CA LYS A 106 2.22 -5.04 -19.89
C LYS A 106 3.19 -5.27 -18.73
N VAL A 107 2.67 -5.29 -17.52
CA VAL A 107 3.42 -5.56 -16.29
C VAL A 107 2.65 -6.60 -15.48
N ALA A 108 3.27 -7.73 -15.17
CA ALA A 108 2.66 -8.71 -14.29
C ALA A 108 2.50 -8.13 -12.88
N GLN A 109 1.40 -8.45 -12.19
CA GLN A 109 1.09 -7.84 -10.90
C GLN A 109 2.20 -8.06 -9.86
N PHE A 110 2.86 -9.24 -9.87
CA PHE A 110 3.96 -9.55 -8.93
C PHE A 110 5.25 -8.79 -9.25
N GLU A 111 5.40 -8.28 -10.47
CA GLU A 111 6.53 -7.48 -10.93
C GLU A 111 6.33 -5.97 -10.69
N PHE A 112 5.14 -5.56 -10.27
CA PHE A 112 4.78 -4.16 -10.27
C PHE A 112 5.64 -3.33 -9.30
N ILE A 113 5.95 -3.85 -8.10
CA ILE A 113 6.84 -3.18 -7.15
C ILE A 113 8.25 -3.01 -7.73
N PRO A 114 8.96 -4.08 -8.13
CA PRO A 114 10.30 -3.93 -8.69
C PRO A 114 10.30 -3.14 -10.00
N TRP A 115 9.25 -3.21 -10.83
CA TRP A 115 9.18 -2.46 -12.07
C TRP A 115 9.11 -0.94 -11.82
N ILE A 116 8.24 -0.48 -10.94
CA ILE A 116 8.13 0.95 -10.56
C ILE A 116 9.41 1.42 -9.89
N LEU A 117 9.90 0.71 -8.88
CA LEU A 117 11.05 1.14 -8.10
C LEU A 117 12.36 1.13 -8.88
N SER A 118 12.45 0.29 -9.93
CA SER A 118 13.59 0.26 -10.84
C SER A 118 13.68 1.50 -11.73
N LEU A 119 12.55 2.04 -12.14
CA LEU A 119 12.46 3.04 -13.21
C LEU A 119 12.12 4.45 -12.72
N CYS A 120 11.56 4.60 -11.54
CA CYS A 120 11.04 5.87 -11.03
C CYS A 120 11.87 6.34 -9.83
N ALA A 121 12.25 7.62 -9.83
CA ALA A 121 12.91 8.26 -8.69
C ALA A 121 11.90 8.93 -7.73
N THR A 122 10.74 9.31 -8.25
CA THR A 122 9.71 10.08 -7.54
C THR A 122 8.31 9.54 -7.82
N VAL A 123 7.33 9.97 -7.01
CA VAL A 123 5.91 9.69 -7.28
C VAL A 123 5.47 10.33 -8.59
N ALA A 124 6.01 11.49 -8.96
CA ALA A 124 5.70 12.13 -10.24
C ALA A 124 6.12 11.26 -11.43
N ASP A 125 7.34 10.66 -11.37
CA ASP A 125 7.79 9.70 -12.39
C ASP A 125 6.85 8.47 -12.45
N ALA A 126 6.43 7.98 -11.28
CA ALA A 126 5.51 6.86 -11.20
C ALA A 126 4.16 7.18 -11.85
N LYS A 127 3.58 8.36 -11.57
CA LYS A 127 2.34 8.82 -12.23
C LYS A 127 2.46 8.83 -13.76
N GLU A 128 3.59 9.30 -14.30
CA GLU A 128 3.81 9.30 -15.74
C GLU A 128 3.85 7.87 -16.31
N LYS A 129 4.56 6.96 -15.64
CA LYS A 129 4.66 5.54 -16.05
C LYS A 129 3.32 4.83 -15.97
N LEU A 130 2.54 5.07 -14.91
CA LEU A 130 1.23 4.45 -14.69
C LEU A 130 0.24 4.70 -15.85
N ASN A 131 0.33 5.86 -16.50
CA ASN A 131 -0.49 6.16 -17.66
C ASN A 131 -0.19 5.27 -18.89
N ARG A 132 0.95 4.59 -18.90
CA ARG A 132 1.47 3.81 -20.05
C ARG A 132 1.57 2.33 -19.79
N ILE A 133 1.08 1.83 -18.66
CA ILE A 133 1.11 0.41 -18.33
C ILE A 133 -0.27 -0.22 -18.31
N LEU A 134 -0.27 -1.54 -18.42
CA LEU A 134 -1.42 -2.39 -18.19
C LEU A 134 -0.99 -3.50 -17.22
N LEU A 135 -1.61 -3.57 -16.06
CA LEU A 135 -1.40 -4.67 -15.12
C LEU A 135 -2.11 -5.91 -15.64
N VAL A 136 -1.39 -7.03 -15.71
CA VAL A 136 -1.89 -8.27 -16.25
C VAL A 136 -1.87 -9.41 -15.23
N ASP A 137 -2.75 -10.37 -15.42
CA ASP A 137 -3.04 -11.50 -14.56
C ASP A 137 -2.05 -12.68 -14.66
N THR A 138 -0.80 -12.39 -15.02
CA THR A 138 0.26 -13.40 -15.13
C THR A 138 0.66 -13.91 -13.76
N PRO A 139 0.53 -15.22 -13.46
CA PRO A 139 1.01 -15.79 -12.20
C PRO A 139 2.55 -15.91 -12.22
N PHE A 140 3.17 -15.88 -11.05
CA PHE A 140 4.60 -16.17 -10.94
C PHE A 140 4.89 -17.64 -11.28
N SER A 141 4.12 -18.55 -10.70
CA SER A 141 4.18 -19.99 -10.97
C SER A 141 2.82 -20.64 -10.68
N SER A 142 2.71 -21.94 -10.92
CA SER A 142 1.50 -22.73 -10.57
C SER A 142 1.23 -22.77 -9.05
N GLN A 143 2.29 -22.65 -8.23
CA GLN A 143 2.18 -22.63 -6.76
C GLN A 143 2.00 -21.20 -6.21
N LEU A 144 2.38 -20.19 -6.97
CA LEU A 144 2.24 -18.79 -6.61
C LEU A 144 1.35 -18.08 -7.63
N PRO A 145 0.02 -18.21 -7.45
CA PRO A 145 -0.97 -17.65 -8.37
C PRO A 145 -1.00 -16.10 -8.27
N VAL A 146 -1.83 -15.50 -9.10
CA VAL A 146 -2.05 -14.06 -9.13
C VAL A 146 -2.58 -13.59 -7.77
N ALA A 147 -1.84 -12.68 -7.13
CA ALA A 147 -2.27 -12.07 -5.88
C ALA A 147 -3.18 -10.86 -6.15
N GLN A 148 -4.25 -10.75 -5.39
CA GLN A 148 -5.19 -9.64 -5.47
C GLN A 148 -4.69 -8.50 -4.55
N LEU A 149 -4.08 -7.50 -5.15
CA LEU A 149 -3.40 -6.41 -4.43
C LEU A 149 -3.86 -5.04 -4.93
N HIS A 150 -3.72 -4.05 -4.06
CA HIS A 150 -3.60 -2.64 -4.37
C HIS A 150 -2.33 -2.07 -3.73
N TRP A 151 -1.90 -0.89 -4.15
CA TRP A 151 -0.58 -0.40 -3.77
C TRP A 151 -0.61 1.04 -3.29
N ILE A 152 0.28 1.32 -2.34
CA ILE A 152 0.66 2.68 -1.96
C ILE A 152 2.07 2.94 -2.49
N ILE A 153 2.26 4.12 -3.10
CA ILE A 153 3.54 4.60 -3.60
C ILE A 153 3.77 5.98 -2.99
N ALA A 154 4.93 6.19 -2.38
CA ALA A 154 5.19 7.45 -1.72
C ALA A 154 6.67 7.85 -1.75
N ASP A 155 6.89 9.15 -1.81
CA ASP A 155 8.16 9.81 -1.56
C ASP A 155 7.97 10.94 -0.52
N LYS A 156 9.02 11.71 -0.26
CA LYS A 156 8.96 12.81 0.70
C LYS A 156 7.96 13.93 0.36
N ASN A 157 7.49 13.99 -0.87
CA ASN A 157 6.64 15.06 -1.39
C ASN A 157 5.19 14.62 -1.57
N GLU A 158 4.99 13.42 -2.10
CA GLU A 158 3.69 12.92 -2.54
C GLU A 158 3.44 11.49 -2.07
N CYS A 159 2.17 11.14 -2.00
CA CYS A 159 1.70 9.78 -1.75
C CYS A 159 0.49 9.49 -2.64
N ILE A 160 0.49 8.35 -3.30
CA ILE A 160 -0.62 7.88 -4.14
C ILE A 160 -1.03 6.46 -3.80
N VAL A 161 -2.25 6.12 -4.18
CA VAL A 161 -2.77 4.74 -4.16
C VAL A 161 -3.07 4.32 -5.59
N VAL A 162 -2.71 3.09 -5.92
CA VAL A 162 -2.99 2.46 -7.21
C VAL A 162 -3.89 1.26 -6.99
N GLU A 163 -5.06 1.26 -7.62
CA GLU A 163 -6.04 0.18 -7.59
C GLU A 163 -6.38 -0.23 -9.02
N SER A 164 -6.21 -1.52 -9.35
CA SER A 164 -6.66 -2.09 -10.61
C SER A 164 -7.94 -2.87 -10.33
N MET A 165 -9.06 -2.39 -10.86
CA MET A 165 -10.40 -2.92 -10.61
C MET A 165 -11.08 -3.27 -11.94
N ALA A 166 -12.29 -3.83 -11.89
CA ALA A 166 -13.02 -4.29 -13.07
C ALA A 166 -13.31 -3.15 -14.08
N ASP A 167 -13.40 -1.91 -13.63
CA ASP A 167 -13.62 -0.71 -14.43
C ASP A 167 -12.31 -0.02 -14.87
N GLY A 168 -11.15 -0.59 -14.52
CA GLY A 168 -9.84 -0.10 -14.93
C GLY A 168 -8.88 0.18 -13.80
N MET A 169 -7.75 0.79 -14.14
CA MET A 169 -6.73 1.19 -13.17
C MET A 169 -6.96 2.62 -12.71
N HIS A 170 -7.07 2.78 -11.42
CA HIS A 170 -7.28 4.06 -10.74
C HIS A 170 -6.01 4.48 -9.98
N VAL A 171 -5.69 5.75 -10.07
CA VAL A 171 -4.59 6.38 -9.34
C VAL A 171 -5.15 7.53 -8.52
N TYR A 172 -5.06 7.44 -7.21
CA TYR A 172 -5.60 8.43 -6.27
C TYR A 172 -4.48 9.15 -5.55
N ASP A 173 -4.56 10.46 -5.44
CA ASP A 173 -3.74 11.19 -4.49
C ASP A 173 -4.15 10.81 -3.06
N ASN A 174 -3.16 10.48 -2.22
CA ASN A 174 -3.38 10.05 -0.85
C ASN A 174 -2.91 11.09 0.16
N PRO A 175 -3.75 12.07 0.51
CA PRO A 175 -3.37 13.12 1.44
C PRO A 175 -3.21 12.63 2.88
N VAL A 176 -3.74 11.44 3.19
CA VAL A 176 -3.64 10.82 4.52
C VAL A 176 -2.33 10.09 4.69
N GLY A 177 -1.74 9.59 3.58
CA GLY A 177 -0.50 8.84 3.60
C GLY A 177 -0.62 7.46 4.22
N VAL A 178 -1.82 6.87 4.18
CA VAL A 178 -2.11 5.55 4.76
C VAL A 178 -2.95 4.74 3.78
N LEU A 179 -2.69 3.43 3.73
CA LEU A 179 -3.50 2.45 3.03
C LEU A 179 -3.61 1.19 3.89
N THR A 180 -4.82 0.66 4.02
CA THR A 180 -5.08 -0.66 4.62
C THR A 180 -5.45 -1.66 3.53
N ASN A 181 -5.94 -2.85 3.90
CA ASN A 181 -6.52 -3.79 2.94
C ASN A 181 -7.87 -3.26 2.41
N ASN A 182 -8.82 -4.14 2.09
CA ASN A 182 -10.20 -3.74 1.77
C ASN A 182 -10.79 -2.77 2.81
N PRO A 183 -11.70 -1.89 2.42
CA PRO A 183 -12.34 -1.71 1.11
C PRO A 183 -11.49 -0.83 0.15
N PRO A 184 -11.99 -0.53 -1.09
CA PRO A 184 -11.35 0.41 -1.99
C PRO A 184 -11.04 1.76 -1.33
N PHE A 185 -9.98 2.42 -1.79
CA PHE A 185 -9.44 3.63 -1.16
C PHE A 185 -10.47 4.77 -1.04
N THR A 186 -11.36 4.90 -2.01
CA THR A 186 -12.44 5.90 -1.97
C THR A 186 -13.39 5.68 -0.77
N TYR A 187 -13.66 4.43 -0.42
CA TYR A 187 -14.45 4.10 0.78
C TYR A 187 -13.66 4.35 2.06
N GLN A 188 -12.35 4.05 2.08
CA GLN A 188 -11.47 4.37 3.21
C GLN A 188 -11.48 5.89 3.47
N MET A 189 -11.37 6.71 2.42
CA MET A 189 -11.45 8.16 2.53
C MET A 189 -12.83 8.65 3.02
N ALA A 190 -13.90 8.05 2.53
CA ALA A 190 -15.26 8.38 2.99
C ALA A 190 -15.46 8.02 4.47
N ALA A 191 -14.92 6.90 4.93
CA ALA A 191 -14.99 6.45 6.32
C ALA A 191 -14.36 7.46 7.31
N LEU A 192 -13.38 8.28 6.86
CA LEU A 192 -12.78 9.33 7.69
C LEU A 192 -13.80 10.33 8.23
N ASN A 193 -14.96 10.48 7.58
CA ASN A 193 -16.04 11.35 8.07
C ASN A 193 -16.55 10.90 9.44
N ASN A 194 -16.51 9.61 9.75
CA ASN A 194 -16.93 9.06 11.03
C ASN A 194 -16.03 9.49 12.19
N TYR A 195 -14.82 9.97 11.89
CA TYR A 195 -13.77 10.30 12.85
C TYR A 195 -13.49 11.80 12.95
N ARG A 196 -14.31 12.65 12.30
CA ARG A 196 -14.12 14.12 12.32
C ARG A 196 -14.18 14.74 13.72
N GLY A 197 -14.97 14.12 14.61
CA GLY A 197 -15.10 14.54 16.00
C GLY A 197 -14.01 14.00 16.94
N LEU A 198 -13.07 13.21 16.42
CA LEU A 198 -12.01 12.61 17.24
C LEU A 198 -11.09 13.67 17.82
N SER A 199 -10.96 13.68 19.15
CA SER A 199 -10.14 14.63 19.89
C SER A 199 -9.47 13.95 21.08
N THR A 200 -8.33 14.49 21.53
CA THR A 200 -7.68 14.08 22.79
C THR A 200 -8.38 14.67 24.01
N LYS A 201 -9.28 15.62 23.82
CA LYS A 201 -10.08 16.21 24.87
C LYS A 201 -11.28 15.30 25.17
N GLN A 202 -11.75 15.33 26.41
CA GLN A 202 -13.00 14.68 26.77
C GLN A 202 -14.13 15.34 25.97
N PRO A 203 -15.01 14.54 25.31
CA PRO A 203 -16.17 15.08 24.61
C PRO A 203 -17.07 15.87 25.56
N GLU A 204 -17.59 17.00 25.10
CA GLU A 204 -18.59 17.76 25.82
C GLU A 204 -19.92 16.97 25.85
N ASN A 205 -20.63 17.04 26.97
CA ASN A 205 -21.95 16.43 27.07
C ASN A 205 -22.99 17.30 26.36
N THR A 206 -23.28 16.99 25.12
CA THR A 206 -24.29 17.67 24.31
C THR A 206 -25.53 16.80 24.03
N PHE A 207 -25.71 15.68 24.79
CA PHE A 207 -26.72 14.68 24.47
C PHE A 207 -28.16 15.24 24.66
N ALA A 208 -28.46 15.76 25.81
CA ALA A 208 -29.77 16.40 26.10
C ALA A 208 -29.70 17.34 27.30
N PRO A 209 -30.52 18.40 27.34
CA PRO A 209 -30.60 19.26 28.51
C PRO A 209 -31.01 18.50 29.79
N GLY A 210 -30.27 18.71 30.86
CA GLY A 210 -30.58 18.08 32.16
C GLY A 210 -30.09 16.62 32.30
N VAL A 211 -29.45 16.05 31.30
CA VAL A 211 -28.85 14.71 31.38
C VAL A 211 -27.32 14.84 31.46
N GLU A 212 -26.77 14.59 32.63
CA GLU A 212 -25.32 14.59 32.84
C GLU A 212 -24.76 13.21 32.52
N LEU A 213 -23.92 13.15 31.47
CA LEU A 213 -23.21 11.95 31.08
C LEU A 213 -21.71 12.18 31.25
N SER A 214 -21.02 11.21 31.80
CA SER A 214 -19.58 11.20 31.94
C SER A 214 -19.01 9.94 31.29
N ALA A 215 -17.85 10.07 30.66
CA ALA A 215 -17.17 8.93 30.07
C ALA A 215 -16.77 7.93 31.16
N TYR A 216 -17.24 6.69 31.05
CA TYR A 216 -16.94 5.62 32.00
C TYR A 216 -15.45 5.22 31.98
N SER A 217 -14.81 5.32 30.81
CA SER A 217 -13.40 5.00 30.63
C SER A 217 -12.79 5.84 29.51
N ARG A 218 -11.44 5.80 29.43
CA ARG A 218 -10.69 6.39 28.31
C ARG A 218 -10.60 5.46 27.10
N GLY A 219 -11.49 4.49 26.97
CA GLY A 219 -11.59 3.64 25.81
C GLY A 219 -12.09 4.38 24.57
N MET A 220 -12.14 3.69 23.44
CA MET A 220 -12.46 4.27 22.13
C MET A 220 -13.80 5.01 22.10
N GLY A 221 -14.82 4.46 22.75
CA GLY A 221 -16.13 5.14 22.91
C GLY A 221 -16.04 6.44 23.69
N GLY A 222 -15.17 6.53 24.71
CA GLY A 222 -14.90 7.76 25.47
C GLY A 222 -14.15 8.84 24.69
N LEU A 223 -13.57 8.48 23.56
CA LEU A 223 -12.91 9.40 22.61
C LEU A 223 -13.86 9.83 21.48
N GLY A 224 -15.13 9.41 21.50
CA GLY A 224 -16.11 9.71 20.47
C GLY A 224 -16.00 8.82 19.22
N LEU A 225 -15.34 7.67 19.34
CA LEU A 225 -15.23 6.71 18.25
C LEU A 225 -16.46 5.79 18.21
N PRO A 226 -16.97 5.42 17.02
CA PRO A 226 -18.01 4.43 16.88
C PRO A 226 -17.55 3.08 17.46
N GLY A 227 -18.34 2.47 18.34
CA GLY A 227 -17.96 1.26 19.07
C GLY A 227 -17.94 -0.05 18.29
N GLU A 228 -18.37 -0.05 17.04
CA GLU A 228 -18.65 -1.28 16.29
C GLU A 228 -17.67 -1.57 15.13
N TRP A 229 -16.70 -0.72 14.90
CA TRP A 229 -15.73 -0.94 13.82
C TRP A 229 -14.45 -1.57 14.38
N GLU A 230 -13.91 -2.52 13.64
CA GLU A 230 -12.67 -3.17 14.04
C GLU A 230 -11.61 -2.11 14.38
N ALA A 231 -11.05 -2.24 15.55
CA ALA A 231 -10.14 -1.25 16.17
C ALA A 231 -8.90 -0.87 15.34
N TRP A 232 -8.75 -1.46 14.17
CA TRP A 232 -7.60 -1.33 13.28
C TRP A 232 -7.62 -0.04 12.45
N ASP A 233 -8.77 0.35 11.91
CA ASP A 233 -8.90 1.57 11.11
C ASP A 233 -8.71 2.84 11.95
N CYS A 234 -9.12 2.78 13.21
CA CYS A 234 -8.99 3.88 14.15
C CYS A 234 -7.55 4.20 14.54
N ARG A 235 -6.66 3.20 14.61
CA ARG A 235 -5.26 3.39 15.01
C ARG A 235 -4.48 4.22 13.99
N VAL A 236 -4.82 4.08 12.74
CA VAL A 236 -4.15 4.77 11.65
C VAL A 236 -4.53 6.24 11.59
N ILE A 237 -5.78 6.56 11.87
CA ILE A 237 -6.31 7.93 11.83
C ILE A 237 -5.82 8.75 13.02
N TYR A 238 -5.76 8.16 14.21
CA TYR A 238 -5.25 8.80 15.42
C TYR A 238 -3.78 9.22 15.29
N HIS A 239 -3.07 8.56 14.41
CA HIS A 239 -1.65 8.71 14.20
C HIS A 239 -1.20 10.05 13.64
N ARG A 240 -2.01 10.70 12.82
CA ARG A 240 -1.59 11.92 12.11
C ARG A 240 -1.66 13.20 12.95
N SER A 241 -2.42 13.19 14.03
CA SER A 241 -2.59 14.37 14.88
C SER A 241 -1.63 14.48 16.07
N HIS A 242 -1.07 13.36 16.54
CA HIS A 242 -0.24 13.34 17.76
C HIS A 242 0.73 12.15 17.74
N ALA A 243 1.95 12.35 17.33
CA ALA A 243 3.11 11.45 17.45
C ALA A 243 2.86 9.93 17.32
N LEU A 244 3.67 9.31 16.49
CA LEU A 244 3.66 7.90 16.13
C LEU A 244 3.77 6.97 17.35
N TYR A 245 2.69 6.42 17.84
CA TYR A 245 2.71 5.23 18.65
C TYR A 245 2.51 4.01 17.75
N VAL A 246 3.62 3.39 17.34
CA VAL A 246 3.58 2.05 16.77
C VAL A 246 3.22 1.11 17.90
N TRP A 247 1.95 0.81 18.07
CA TRP A 247 1.53 -0.23 18.97
C TRP A 247 1.70 -1.57 18.26
N HIS A 248 2.67 -2.36 18.70
CA HIS A 248 2.70 -3.77 18.40
C HIS A 248 1.46 -4.42 19.01
N SER A 249 0.51 -4.86 18.19
CA SER A 249 -0.36 -5.92 18.64
C SER A 249 0.55 -7.13 18.88
N GLN A 250 0.54 -7.66 20.08
CA GLN A 250 1.22 -8.90 20.39
C GLN A 250 0.52 -10.03 19.62
N SER A 251 0.91 -10.25 18.37
CA SER A 251 0.66 -11.55 17.77
C SER A 251 1.59 -12.54 18.46
N LYS A 252 1.08 -13.70 18.81
CA LYS A 252 1.80 -14.75 19.54
C LYS A 252 2.94 -15.42 18.73
N THR A 253 3.40 -14.81 17.65
CA THR A 253 4.52 -15.30 16.83
C THR A 253 5.75 -14.41 17.01
N PRO A 254 6.90 -14.97 17.43
CA PRO A 254 8.04 -14.18 17.94
C PRO A 254 8.97 -13.56 16.89
N ASN A 255 8.70 -13.58 15.61
CA ASN A 255 9.66 -13.14 14.59
C ASN A 255 9.03 -12.16 13.58
N ARG A 256 8.77 -10.91 14.02
CA ARG A 256 8.44 -9.85 13.08
C ARG A 256 9.47 -8.73 13.15
N MET A 257 10.18 -8.57 12.04
CA MET A 257 11.12 -7.48 11.84
C MET A 257 10.37 -6.30 11.21
N THR A 258 10.42 -5.16 11.87
CA THR A 258 9.98 -3.89 11.28
C THR A 258 11.17 -3.24 10.64
N VAL A 259 11.20 -3.12 9.32
CA VAL A 259 12.24 -2.38 8.62
C VAL A 259 11.89 -0.89 8.69
N ARG A 260 12.66 -0.12 9.45
CA ARG A 260 12.63 1.35 9.41
C ARG A 260 13.70 1.78 8.44
N MET A 261 13.31 2.44 7.37
CA MET A 261 14.27 3.07 6.48
C MET A 261 14.20 4.59 6.67
N GLN A 262 15.33 5.17 7.01
CA GLN A 262 15.53 6.61 7.04
C GLN A 262 16.06 7.02 5.65
N VAL A 263 15.39 7.97 5.00
CA VAL A 263 15.77 8.51 3.68
C VAL A 263 16.42 9.85 3.85
#